data_dd88c64b26f6d3f0e167f7281d94d246
#
_entry.id   dd88c64b26f6d3f0e167f7281d94d246
#
_cell.length_a   1.000
_cell.length_b   1.000
_cell.length_c   1.000
_cell.angle_alpha   90.00
_cell.angle_beta   90.00
_cell.angle_gamma   90.00
#
_symmetry.space_group_name_H-M   'P 1'
#
loop_
_entity.id
_entity.type
_entity.pdbx_description
1 polymer ?
#
loop_
_entity_poly.entity_id
_entity_poly.type
_entity_poly.pdbx_seq_one_letter_code
_entity_poly.pdbx_strand_id
1 'polypeptide(L)'
;MEETKTIKEKTIELIDALKATCQTYGMGNDGNEYKIITQVFLYKFLNDKFGYEVKKVSPVLKNAEKWELAYAEMSEDDHLDIFDSLPSDIPLLNPEHLIANLWNQQAKGDFDLIFDSTMTDIADKNIDIFSTQTAQNTKIPLFEKLTQYVTDDTARAPFARALVDKLVNFSFEEAFEKHYDFFADIFEYLIKDYNTAGGGKYAEYYTPHAIATIMARLLVGNATDLHSIECYDPSAGTGTLLMALAHKIGEDKCTIFAQDISQRSNKMLKLNLILNSLVSSLDHAIQGDTLIAPYHKSDNGQELRTFDYVVSNPPFKMDFSDTRERIAAMPVRFWAGVPKVPAKKKERMAIYTLFIQHVLNSLKSTGKGAIVVPTGFITAKSGVEKKILQHIVDEHIVYGCISMPSNVFANTGTNVSVLFFDNSRKTDKVVLIDASKLGEEYKDGNNQKRRLRDFE
;
A
#
# COMPACT_ATOMS: atom_id res chain seq x y z
N MET A 1 -2.79 -7.75 38.91
CA MET A 1 -1.73 -7.26 38.00
C MET A 1 -2.44 -6.87 36.73
N GLU A 2 -2.45 -5.59 36.38
CA GLU A 2 -2.92 -5.18 35.06
C GLU A 2 -1.98 -5.83 34.02
N GLU A 3 -2.54 -6.61 33.09
CA GLU A 3 -1.80 -7.13 31.95
C GLU A 3 -1.23 -5.94 31.17
N THR A 4 0.08 -5.88 31.02
CA THR A 4 0.74 -4.81 30.26
C THR A 4 0.37 -4.99 28.79
N LYS A 5 -0.44 -4.07 28.25
CA LYS A 5 -0.87 -4.10 26.84
C LYS A 5 0.32 -4.12 25.89
N THR A 6 0.22 -4.94 24.87
CA THR A 6 1.22 -4.99 23.80
C THR A 6 1.21 -3.71 22.95
N ILE A 7 2.30 -3.42 22.26
CA ILE A 7 2.36 -2.26 21.35
C ILE A 7 1.29 -2.33 20.26
N LYS A 8 0.91 -3.52 19.81
CA LYS A 8 -0.18 -3.73 18.85
C LYS A 8 -1.53 -3.28 19.42
N GLU A 9 -1.84 -3.69 20.65
CA GLU A 9 -3.10 -3.29 21.32
C GLU A 9 -3.15 -1.77 21.55
N LYS A 10 -2.06 -1.18 22.01
CA LYS A 10 -1.95 0.28 22.18
C LYS A 10 -2.13 1.03 20.86
N THR A 11 -1.59 0.50 19.76
CA THR A 11 -1.73 1.13 18.43
C THR A 11 -3.16 1.05 17.91
N ILE A 12 -3.83 -0.08 18.11
CA ILE A 12 -5.25 -0.25 17.79
C ILE A 12 -6.10 0.74 18.59
N GLU A 13 -5.84 0.89 19.89
CA GLU A 13 -6.53 1.87 20.74
C GLU A 13 -6.32 3.31 20.26
N LEU A 14 -5.11 3.65 19.79
CA LEU A 14 -4.88 4.97 19.18
C LEU A 14 -5.77 5.18 17.95
N ILE A 15 -5.81 4.21 17.04
CA ILE A 15 -6.64 4.29 15.83
C ILE A 15 -8.12 4.45 16.19
N ASP A 16 -8.62 3.68 17.16
CA ASP A 16 -10.00 3.75 17.61
C ASP A 16 -10.31 5.09 18.31
N ALA A 17 -9.36 5.64 19.05
CA ALA A 17 -9.48 6.95 19.68
C ALA A 17 -9.54 8.09 18.63
N LEU A 18 -8.77 8.00 17.55
CA LEU A 18 -8.85 8.94 16.42
C LEU A 18 -10.18 8.84 15.69
N LYS A 19 -10.69 7.61 15.45
CA LYS A 19 -12.03 7.38 14.89
C LYS A 19 -13.12 7.98 15.76
N ALA A 20 -13.09 7.73 17.07
CA ALA A 20 -14.04 8.30 18.02
C ALA A 20 -14.01 9.84 18.03
N THR A 21 -12.81 10.43 17.87
CA THR A 21 -12.66 11.88 17.75
C THR A 21 -13.35 12.39 16.48
N CYS A 22 -13.10 11.77 15.31
CA CYS A 22 -13.79 12.13 14.07
C CYS A 22 -15.32 12.01 14.19
N GLN A 23 -15.82 10.96 14.82
CA GLN A 23 -17.26 10.75 15.07
C GLN A 23 -17.85 11.87 15.95
N THR A 24 -17.15 12.27 17.02
CA THR A 24 -17.58 13.34 17.92
C THR A 24 -17.77 14.67 17.20
N TYR A 25 -16.96 14.93 16.18
CA TYR A 25 -17.03 16.15 15.36
C TYR A 25 -17.83 15.97 14.05
N GLY A 26 -18.70 14.96 13.99
CA GLY A 26 -19.65 14.75 12.90
C GLY A 26 -19.09 14.15 11.63
N MET A 27 -17.86 13.60 11.66
CA MET A 27 -17.20 13.01 10.51
C MET A 27 -17.24 11.48 10.51
N GLY A 28 -17.97 10.85 11.43
CA GLY A 28 -18.08 9.39 11.49
C GLY A 28 -18.70 8.82 10.21
N ASN A 29 -18.04 7.86 9.60
CA ASN A 29 -18.39 7.27 8.30
C ASN A 29 -18.41 8.26 7.11
N ASP A 30 -17.89 9.49 7.29
CA ASP A 30 -17.68 10.44 6.21
C ASP A 30 -16.53 10.01 5.31
N GLY A 31 -16.61 10.35 4.02
CA GLY A 31 -15.55 10.05 3.05
C GLY A 31 -14.19 10.70 3.36
N ASN A 32 -14.13 11.67 4.29
CA ASN A 32 -12.90 12.33 4.72
C ASN A 32 -12.32 11.77 6.02
N GLU A 33 -13.08 10.99 6.80
CA GLU A 33 -12.63 10.39 8.06
C GLU A 33 -11.29 9.66 7.86
N TYR A 34 -11.20 8.81 6.83
CA TYR A 34 -9.97 8.05 6.57
C TYR A 34 -8.77 8.95 6.23
N LYS A 35 -8.99 10.08 5.55
CA LYS A 35 -7.92 11.02 5.21
C LYS A 35 -7.31 11.64 6.46
N ILE A 36 -8.17 12.00 7.40
CA ILE A 36 -7.75 12.58 8.67
C ILE A 36 -6.97 11.56 9.48
N ILE A 37 -7.56 10.36 9.69
CA ILE A 37 -6.96 9.33 10.53
C ILE A 37 -5.62 8.88 9.96
N THR A 38 -5.55 8.62 8.65
CA THR A 38 -4.30 8.15 8.03
C THR A 38 -3.20 9.20 8.06
N GLN A 39 -3.50 10.48 7.87
CA GLN A 39 -2.50 11.54 7.93
C GLN A 39 -2.05 11.83 9.37
N VAL A 40 -2.97 11.85 10.33
CA VAL A 40 -2.64 12.03 11.76
C VAL A 40 -1.81 10.85 12.28
N PHE A 41 -2.18 9.62 11.89
CA PHE A 41 -1.41 8.42 12.20
C PHE A 41 0.00 8.49 11.59
N LEU A 42 0.11 8.85 10.31
CA LEU A 42 1.39 9.03 9.64
C LEU A 42 2.22 10.14 10.29
N TYR A 43 1.63 11.27 10.64
CA TYR A 43 2.33 12.35 11.34
C TYR A 43 2.93 11.85 12.67
N LYS A 44 2.15 11.10 13.45
CA LYS A 44 2.66 10.49 14.71
C LYS A 44 3.82 9.53 14.43
N PHE A 45 3.66 8.66 13.43
CA PHE A 45 4.71 7.72 13.05
C PHE A 45 6.01 8.44 12.64
N LEU A 46 5.91 9.46 11.78
CA LEU A 46 7.08 10.23 11.32
C LEU A 46 7.74 11.02 12.44
N ASN A 47 6.94 11.65 13.34
CA ASN A 47 7.45 12.33 14.53
C ASN A 47 8.29 11.38 15.41
N ASP A 48 7.76 10.21 15.70
CA ASP A 48 8.43 9.26 16.57
C ASP A 48 9.65 8.60 15.89
N LYS A 49 9.54 8.34 14.57
CA LYS A 49 10.66 7.82 13.78
C LYS A 49 11.80 8.82 13.72
N PHE A 50 11.51 10.10 13.50
CA PHE A 50 12.49 11.17 13.59
C PHE A 50 13.16 11.20 14.97
N GLY A 51 12.37 11.20 16.07
CA GLY A 51 12.91 11.17 17.44
C GLY A 51 13.79 9.95 17.72
N TYR A 52 13.41 8.78 17.21
CA TYR A 52 14.19 7.55 17.33
C TYR A 52 15.55 7.66 16.61
N GLU A 53 15.58 8.22 15.41
CA GLU A 53 16.81 8.34 14.62
C GLU A 53 17.72 9.48 15.08
N VAL A 54 17.19 10.65 15.48
CA VAL A 54 18.04 11.75 15.99
C VAL A 54 18.74 11.38 17.29
N LYS A 55 18.13 10.54 18.13
CA LYS A 55 18.78 9.99 19.34
C LYS A 55 19.94 9.05 19.04
N LYS A 56 20.02 8.47 17.84
CA LYS A 56 21.15 7.64 17.40
C LYS A 56 22.35 8.49 16.97
N VAL A 57 22.10 9.62 16.31
CA VAL A 57 23.15 10.47 15.76
C VAL A 57 23.62 11.57 16.73
N SER A 58 22.80 11.95 17.72
CA SER A 58 23.12 12.98 18.71
C SER A 58 23.19 12.41 20.13
N PRO A 59 24.38 12.32 20.75
CA PRO A 59 24.54 11.92 22.15
C PRO A 59 23.81 12.85 23.14
N VAL A 60 23.66 14.12 22.80
CA VAL A 60 22.92 15.12 23.60
C VAL A 60 21.47 14.73 23.69
N LEU A 61 20.83 14.46 22.54
CA LEU A 61 19.42 14.06 22.48
C LEU A 61 19.18 12.68 23.08
N LYS A 62 20.12 11.75 22.90
CA LYS A 62 20.04 10.41 23.48
C LYS A 62 19.96 10.43 25.01
N ASN A 63 20.70 11.32 25.65
CA ASN A 63 20.81 11.40 27.11
C ASN A 63 19.84 12.40 27.76
N ALA A 64 19.07 13.15 26.94
CA ALA A 64 18.12 14.12 27.44
C ALA A 64 16.86 13.42 27.98
N GLU A 65 16.38 13.86 29.14
CA GLU A 65 15.12 13.36 29.73
C GLU A 65 13.92 13.64 28.83
N LYS A 66 13.92 14.81 28.19
CA LYS A 66 12.93 15.25 27.18
C LYS A 66 13.67 15.71 25.94
N TRP A 67 13.89 14.79 25.01
CA TRP A 67 14.69 15.06 23.83
C TRP A 67 14.10 16.17 22.94
N GLU A 68 12.77 16.33 22.90
CA GLU A 68 12.11 17.37 22.11
C GLU A 68 12.44 18.77 22.60
N LEU A 69 12.55 18.96 23.92
CA LEU A 69 12.98 20.23 24.50
C LEU A 69 14.44 20.51 24.24
N ALA A 70 15.30 19.50 24.44
CA ALA A 70 16.72 19.62 24.15
C ALA A 70 16.97 19.93 22.67
N TYR A 71 16.21 19.30 21.77
CA TYR A 71 16.25 19.57 20.33
C TYR A 71 15.82 21.02 20.01
N ALA A 72 14.75 21.51 20.64
CA ALA A 72 14.28 22.88 20.43
C ALA A 72 15.24 23.96 20.94
N GLU A 73 16.14 23.64 21.89
CA GLU A 73 17.16 24.55 22.43
C GLU A 73 18.47 24.55 21.63
N MET A 74 18.62 23.65 20.65
CA MET A 74 19.79 23.57 19.79
C MET A 74 19.85 24.75 18.81
N SER A 75 21.07 25.07 18.37
CA SER A 75 21.29 26.09 17.32
C SER A 75 20.82 25.59 15.94
N GLU A 76 20.65 26.51 15.00
CA GLU A 76 20.36 26.18 13.59
C GLU A 76 21.47 25.32 12.97
N ASP A 77 22.72 25.59 13.29
CA ASP A 77 23.86 24.80 12.81
C ASP A 77 23.83 23.37 13.36
N ASP A 78 23.49 23.17 14.63
CA ASP A 78 23.31 21.83 15.22
C ASP A 78 22.17 21.05 14.54
N HIS A 79 21.07 21.73 14.18
CA HIS A 79 19.97 21.11 13.45
C HIS A 79 20.41 20.67 12.05
N LEU A 80 21.21 21.48 11.32
CA LEU A 80 21.76 21.13 10.02
C LEU A 80 22.70 19.92 10.12
N ASP A 81 23.60 19.91 11.10
CA ASP A 81 24.50 18.77 11.34
C ASP A 81 23.73 17.47 11.63
N ILE A 82 22.63 17.56 12.37
CA ILE A 82 21.73 16.43 12.61
C ILE A 82 21.09 15.98 11.28
N PHE A 83 20.54 16.90 10.49
CA PHE A 83 19.90 16.56 9.21
C PHE A 83 20.88 15.90 8.23
N ASP A 84 22.11 16.38 8.14
CA ASP A 84 23.14 15.79 7.28
C ASP A 84 23.59 14.39 7.76
N SER A 85 23.40 14.11 9.04
CA SER A 85 23.75 12.81 9.67
C SER A 85 22.62 11.78 9.60
N LEU A 86 21.38 12.19 9.30
CA LEU A 86 20.24 11.28 9.20
C LEU A 86 20.27 10.46 7.92
N PRO A 87 19.77 9.22 7.93
CA PRO A 87 19.47 8.48 6.72
C PRO A 87 18.49 9.26 5.81
N SER A 88 18.67 9.16 4.50
CA SER A 88 17.89 9.92 3.50
C SER A 88 16.39 9.56 3.45
N ASP A 89 15.99 8.51 4.13
CA ASP A 89 14.61 8.03 4.25
C ASP A 89 13.89 8.53 5.52
N ILE A 90 14.56 9.37 6.32
CA ILE A 90 13.99 9.94 7.53
C ILE A 90 13.44 11.35 7.23
N PRO A 91 12.23 11.69 7.73
CA PRO A 91 11.69 13.02 7.53
C PRO A 91 12.53 14.08 8.26
N LEU A 92 12.68 15.24 7.66
CA LEU A 92 13.33 16.39 8.28
C LEU A 92 12.27 17.20 9.03
N LEU A 93 12.33 17.19 10.35
CA LEU A 93 11.39 17.93 11.21
C LEU A 93 12.13 19.01 12.00
N ASN A 94 11.65 20.25 11.89
CA ASN A 94 12.08 21.33 12.76
C ASN A 94 11.42 21.22 14.14
N PRO A 95 11.89 21.94 15.18
CA PRO A 95 11.26 21.93 16.50
C PRO A 95 9.76 22.27 16.48
N GLU A 96 9.34 23.24 15.65
CA GLU A 96 7.93 23.64 15.51
C GLU A 96 7.05 22.55 14.90
N HIS A 97 7.63 21.58 14.21
CA HIS A 97 6.91 20.44 13.62
C HIS A 97 6.59 19.33 14.62
N LEU A 98 7.22 19.33 15.79
CA LEU A 98 7.07 18.26 16.76
C LEU A 98 5.71 18.30 17.47
N ILE A 99 5.15 17.13 17.74
CA ILE A 99 3.88 16.98 18.47
C ILE A 99 3.95 17.62 19.85
N ALA A 100 5.10 17.51 20.53
CA ALA A 100 5.32 18.17 21.81
C ALA A 100 5.18 19.71 21.74
N ASN A 101 5.63 20.32 20.63
CA ASN A 101 5.46 21.76 20.42
C ASN A 101 3.99 22.14 20.17
N LEU A 102 3.26 21.36 19.37
CA LEU A 102 1.81 21.56 19.19
C LEU A 102 1.08 21.43 20.52
N TRP A 103 1.41 20.44 21.34
CA TRP A 103 0.85 20.26 22.67
C TRP A 103 1.00 21.53 23.53
N ASN A 104 2.19 22.11 23.53
CA ASN A 104 2.49 23.33 24.31
C ASN A 104 1.74 24.58 23.79
N GLN A 105 1.26 24.56 22.57
CA GLN A 105 0.55 25.70 21.94
C GLN A 105 -0.97 25.58 21.96
N GLN A 106 -1.54 24.54 22.54
CA GLN A 106 -2.99 24.28 22.53
C GLN A 106 -3.88 25.40 23.10
N ALA A 107 -3.34 26.23 24.01
CA ALA A 107 -4.08 27.34 24.59
C ALA A 107 -4.31 28.51 23.62
N LYS A 108 -3.63 28.56 22.48
CA LYS A 108 -3.81 29.63 21.47
C LYS A 108 -5.18 29.53 20.81
N GLY A 109 -5.79 30.68 20.55
CA GLY A 109 -7.15 30.77 19.99
C GLY A 109 -7.24 30.24 18.54
N ASP A 110 -6.17 30.39 17.76
CA ASP A 110 -6.00 30.00 16.37
C ASP A 110 -5.31 28.64 16.20
N PHE A 111 -5.52 27.71 17.13
CA PHE A 111 -4.82 26.43 17.15
C PHE A 111 -5.07 25.55 15.92
N ASP A 112 -6.23 25.65 15.30
CA ASP A 112 -6.54 24.98 14.03
C ASP A 112 -5.61 25.45 12.89
N LEU A 113 -5.34 26.75 12.80
CA LEU A 113 -4.41 27.31 11.82
C LEU A 113 -2.97 26.85 12.09
N ILE A 114 -2.56 26.81 13.36
CA ILE A 114 -1.23 26.32 13.77
C ILE A 114 -1.09 24.84 13.40
N PHE A 115 -2.09 24.02 13.70
CA PHE A 115 -2.07 22.59 13.36
C PHE A 115 -2.01 22.37 11.85
N ASP A 116 -2.86 23.04 11.07
CA ASP A 116 -2.90 22.92 9.62
C ASP A 116 -1.61 23.43 8.95
N SER A 117 -1.02 24.54 9.45
CA SER A 117 0.28 25.00 8.93
C SER A 117 1.40 24.01 9.26
N THR A 118 1.43 23.45 10.46
CA THR A 118 2.42 22.41 10.81
C THR A 118 2.35 21.24 9.84
N MET A 119 1.14 20.74 9.52
CA MET A 119 0.97 19.64 8.57
C MET A 119 1.48 20.01 7.17
N THR A 120 1.15 21.19 6.67
CA THR A 120 1.58 21.64 5.34
C THR A 120 3.07 21.95 5.28
N ASP A 121 3.64 22.53 6.31
CA ASP A 121 5.08 22.86 6.38
C ASP A 121 5.95 21.59 6.42
N ILE A 122 5.51 20.56 7.15
CA ILE A 122 6.17 19.23 7.12
C ILE A 122 6.13 18.67 5.69
N ALA A 123 4.98 18.74 5.03
CA ALA A 123 4.82 18.23 3.68
C ALA A 123 5.72 18.96 2.67
N ASP A 124 5.77 20.29 2.73
CA ASP A 124 6.57 21.13 1.83
C ASP A 124 8.08 20.91 2.04
N LYS A 125 8.52 20.84 3.31
CA LYS A 125 9.92 20.58 3.66
C LYS A 125 10.40 19.22 3.17
N ASN A 126 9.52 18.24 3.13
CA ASN A 126 9.84 16.85 2.79
C ASN A 126 9.28 16.43 1.42
N ILE A 127 8.91 17.37 0.55
CA ILE A 127 8.21 17.09 -0.73
C ILE A 127 9.03 16.20 -1.67
N ASP A 128 10.34 16.26 -1.59
CA ASP A 128 11.23 15.48 -2.46
C ASP A 128 11.26 14.00 -2.08
N ILE A 129 11.02 13.68 -0.82
CA ILE A 129 11.05 12.31 -0.30
C ILE A 129 9.63 11.80 -0.06
N PHE A 130 8.79 12.60 0.59
CA PHE A 130 7.45 12.22 1.04
C PHE A 130 6.34 12.88 0.22
N SER A 131 6.26 12.57 -1.08
CA SER A 131 5.18 13.04 -1.96
C SER A 131 4.58 11.91 -2.79
N THR A 132 3.38 12.13 -3.33
CA THR A 132 2.78 11.26 -4.34
C THR A 132 3.12 11.79 -5.73
N GLN A 133 3.54 10.92 -6.63
CA GLN A 133 3.78 11.27 -8.02
C GLN A 133 2.64 10.79 -8.91
N THR A 134 2.14 11.69 -9.77
CA THR A 134 1.19 11.33 -10.81
C THR A 134 1.93 10.88 -12.08
N ALA A 135 1.21 10.20 -12.98
CA ALA A 135 1.75 9.83 -14.29
C ALA A 135 2.18 11.05 -15.15
N GLN A 136 1.79 12.27 -14.78
CA GLN A 136 2.20 13.54 -15.39
C GLN A 136 3.38 14.20 -14.68
N ASN A 137 4.06 13.49 -13.79
CA ASN A 137 5.18 14.00 -12.99
C ASN A 137 4.83 15.16 -12.03
N THR A 138 3.58 15.24 -11.58
CA THR A 138 3.16 16.21 -10.57
C THR A 138 3.34 15.61 -9.19
N LYS A 139 4.07 16.28 -8.31
CA LYS A 139 4.20 15.90 -6.89
C LYS A 139 2.99 16.41 -6.11
N ILE A 140 2.37 15.51 -5.35
CA ILE A 140 1.25 15.81 -4.45
C ILE A 140 1.73 15.58 -3.02
N PRO A 141 1.64 16.57 -2.11
CA PRO A 141 2.04 16.42 -0.72
C PRO A 141 1.30 15.28 -0.01
N LEU A 142 1.94 14.64 0.97
CA LEU A 142 1.30 13.61 1.80
C LEU A 142 0.32 14.22 2.82
N PHE A 143 0.60 15.41 3.31
CA PHE A 143 -0.23 16.11 4.28
C PHE A 143 -0.97 17.27 3.64
N GLU A 144 -2.14 17.55 4.17
CA GLU A 144 -3.00 18.65 3.77
C GLU A 144 -3.63 19.29 5.02
N LYS A 145 -4.33 20.41 4.85
CA LYS A 145 -5.09 21.05 5.93
C LYS A 145 -6.24 20.14 6.37
N LEU A 146 -6.21 19.61 7.58
CA LEU A 146 -7.17 18.60 8.04
C LEU A 146 -8.40 19.23 8.69
N THR A 147 -8.25 20.41 9.33
CA THR A 147 -9.38 21.07 10.00
C THR A 147 -10.43 21.60 9.02
N GLN A 148 -10.07 21.77 7.73
CA GLN A 148 -11.02 22.18 6.68
C GLN A 148 -12.19 21.22 6.50
N TYR A 149 -12.07 19.97 6.93
CA TYR A 149 -13.15 18.98 6.86
C TYR A 149 -14.20 19.16 7.95
N VAL A 150 -13.91 19.95 8.99
CA VAL A 150 -14.88 20.35 10.01
C VAL A 150 -15.64 21.58 9.50
N THR A 151 -16.92 21.41 9.24
CA THR A 151 -17.78 22.45 8.64
C THR A 151 -18.00 23.65 9.56
N ASP A 152 -18.10 23.42 10.86
CA ASP A 152 -18.23 24.45 11.85
C ASP A 152 -16.85 25.02 12.22
N ASP A 153 -16.61 26.28 11.82
CA ASP A 153 -15.32 26.95 12.06
C ASP A 153 -15.00 27.04 13.57
N THR A 154 -15.99 27.14 14.42
CA THR A 154 -15.81 27.23 15.90
C THR A 154 -15.37 25.89 16.48
N ALA A 155 -15.63 24.80 15.80
CA ALA A 155 -15.25 23.43 16.21
C ALA A 155 -13.87 23.02 15.72
N ARG A 156 -13.23 23.76 14.79
CA ARG A 156 -11.94 23.40 14.18
C ARG A 156 -10.79 23.35 15.20
N ALA A 157 -10.62 24.41 15.99
CA ALA A 157 -9.58 24.44 17.01
C ALA A 157 -9.80 23.38 18.12
N PRO A 158 -11.01 23.18 18.67
CA PRO A 158 -11.30 22.04 19.55
C PRO A 158 -11.01 20.67 18.93
N PHE A 159 -11.33 20.48 17.66
CA PHE A 159 -11.03 19.26 16.94
C PHE A 159 -9.52 18.98 16.83
N ALA A 160 -8.74 19.99 16.40
CA ALA A 160 -7.28 19.87 16.31
C ALA A 160 -6.66 19.53 17.68
N ARG A 161 -7.12 20.16 18.77
CA ARG A 161 -6.70 19.82 20.14
C ARG A 161 -7.00 18.38 20.48
N ALA A 162 -8.21 17.93 20.21
CA ALA A 162 -8.62 16.57 20.50
C ALA A 162 -7.76 15.52 19.74
N LEU A 163 -7.34 15.82 18.52
CA LEU A 163 -6.40 14.96 17.78
C LEU A 163 -5.02 14.93 18.45
N VAL A 164 -4.43 16.09 18.76
CA VAL A 164 -3.12 16.18 19.38
C VAL A 164 -3.09 15.49 20.74
N ASP A 165 -4.16 15.60 21.54
CA ASP A 165 -4.31 14.92 22.83
C ASP A 165 -4.17 13.39 22.73
N LYS A 166 -4.60 12.78 21.62
CA LYS A 166 -4.45 11.34 21.41
C LYS A 166 -3.03 10.95 21.09
N LEU A 167 -2.27 11.84 20.43
CA LEU A 167 -0.93 11.56 19.98
C LEU A 167 0.15 11.63 21.06
N VAL A 168 -0.01 12.56 22.02
CA VAL A 168 1.04 12.88 23.02
C VAL A 168 1.35 11.71 23.93
N ASN A 169 0.36 10.92 24.32
CA ASN A 169 0.52 9.80 25.26
C ASN A 169 0.85 8.45 24.59
N PHE A 170 1.08 8.45 23.29
CA PHE A 170 1.44 7.24 22.54
C PHE A 170 2.86 7.35 21.99
N SER A 171 3.57 6.22 21.85
CA SER A 171 4.87 6.15 21.21
C SER A 171 5.00 4.90 20.34
N PHE A 172 5.52 5.09 19.12
CA PHE A 172 5.90 3.99 18.20
C PHE A 172 7.29 3.43 18.48
N GLU A 173 8.04 3.95 19.42
CA GLU A 173 9.46 3.61 19.60
C GLU A 173 9.69 2.10 19.76
N GLU A 174 8.84 1.40 20.54
CA GLU A 174 8.88 -0.06 20.67
C GLU A 174 8.56 -0.80 19.34
N ALA A 175 7.89 -0.16 18.41
CA ALA A 175 7.49 -0.76 17.15
C ALA A 175 8.61 -0.75 16.10
N PHE A 176 9.58 0.18 16.18
CA PHE A 176 10.64 0.31 15.18
C PHE A 176 11.62 -0.87 15.17
N GLU A 177 11.62 -1.68 16.22
CA GLU A 177 12.37 -2.94 16.29
C GLU A 177 11.54 -4.15 15.88
N LYS A 178 10.23 -3.95 15.59
CA LYS A 178 9.33 -5.01 15.15
C LYS A 178 9.47 -5.22 13.65
N HIS A 179 9.08 -6.42 13.22
CA HIS A 179 9.14 -6.81 11.84
C HIS A 179 7.82 -6.53 11.10
N TYR A 180 7.82 -6.78 9.80
CA TYR A 180 6.73 -6.62 8.84
C TYR A 180 5.35 -7.02 9.38
N ASP A 181 5.22 -8.14 10.08
CA ASP A 181 3.90 -8.63 10.54
C ASP A 181 3.16 -7.63 11.44
N PHE A 182 3.90 -6.86 12.27
CA PHE A 182 3.28 -5.82 13.09
C PHE A 182 2.65 -4.72 12.23
N PHE A 183 3.41 -4.16 11.28
CA PHE A 183 2.92 -3.06 10.46
C PHE A 183 1.86 -3.51 9.45
N ALA A 184 1.94 -4.74 8.96
CA ALA A 184 0.92 -5.34 8.11
C ALA A 184 -0.42 -5.46 8.84
N ASP A 185 -0.41 -5.96 10.08
CA ASP A 185 -1.61 -6.08 10.92
C ASP A 185 -2.22 -4.71 11.26
N ILE A 186 -1.39 -3.74 11.61
CA ILE A 186 -1.85 -2.37 11.92
C ILE A 186 -2.41 -1.70 10.68
N PHE A 187 -1.77 -1.86 9.53
CA PHE A 187 -2.26 -1.33 8.28
C PHE A 187 -3.59 -1.96 7.87
N GLU A 188 -3.72 -3.28 8.00
CA GLU A 188 -4.98 -3.99 7.74
C GLU A 188 -6.10 -3.48 8.66
N TYR A 189 -5.81 -3.29 9.95
CA TYR A 189 -6.77 -2.73 10.90
C TYR A 189 -7.16 -1.29 10.54
N LEU A 190 -6.20 -0.46 10.19
CA LEU A 190 -6.41 0.94 9.81
C LEU A 190 -7.37 1.08 8.61
N ILE A 191 -7.23 0.20 7.61
CA ILE A 191 -8.03 0.28 6.37
C ILE A 191 -9.31 -0.56 6.40
N LYS A 192 -9.52 -1.39 7.41
CA LYS A 192 -10.64 -2.36 7.49
C LYS A 192 -12.00 -1.71 7.26
N ASP A 193 -12.30 -0.63 7.98
CA ASP A 193 -13.60 0.03 7.91
C ASP A 193 -13.80 0.76 6.59
N TYR A 194 -12.71 1.25 5.98
CA TYR A 194 -12.76 1.95 4.70
C TYR A 194 -12.98 1.01 3.53
N ASN A 195 -12.59 -0.25 3.66
CA ASN A 195 -12.90 -1.28 2.70
C ASN A 195 -14.39 -1.69 2.73
N THR A 196 -15.05 -1.57 3.88
CA THR A 196 -16.47 -1.91 4.06
C THR A 196 -17.41 -0.75 3.77
N ALA A 197 -17.09 0.48 4.17
CA ALA A 197 -17.94 1.67 4.07
C ALA A 197 -18.19 2.14 2.62
N GLY A 198 -17.33 1.79 1.66
CA GLY A 198 -17.43 2.19 0.25
C GLY A 198 -18.46 1.41 -0.59
N GLY A 199 -19.42 0.70 0.02
CA GLY A 199 -20.45 -0.04 -0.72
C GLY A 199 -19.89 -1.16 -1.60
N GLY A 200 -18.80 -1.78 -1.21
CA GLY A 200 -18.16 -2.86 -1.95
C GLY A 200 -17.19 -2.45 -3.06
N LYS A 201 -17.24 -1.20 -3.54
CA LYS A 201 -16.36 -0.73 -4.63
C LYS A 201 -14.87 -0.70 -4.30
N TYR A 202 -14.50 -0.57 -3.02
CA TYR A 202 -13.11 -0.50 -2.58
C TYR A 202 -12.57 -1.81 -2.00
N ALA A 203 -13.45 -2.68 -1.51
CA ALA A 203 -13.07 -4.00 -1.03
C ALA A 203 -12.70 -4.98 -2.16
N GLU A 204 -13.04 -4.65 -3.41
CA GLU A 204 -12.68 -5.44 -4.59
C GLU A 204 -11.17 -5.50 -4.85
N TYR A 205 -10.40 -4.57 -4.28
CA TYR A 205 -8.97 -4.40 -4.55
C TYR A 205 -8.05 -4.76 -3.36
N TYR A 206 -8.62 -5.22 -2.26
CA TYR A 206 -7.82 -5.63 -1.11
C TYR A 206 -7.41 -7.09 -1.20
N THR A 207 -6.11 -7.36 -1.11
CA THR A 207 -5.57 -8.72 -1.03
C THR A 207 -5.34 -9.08 0.43
N PRO A 208 -5.95 -10.15 0.97
CA PRO A 208 -5.68 -10.60 2.33
C PRO A 208 -4.19 -10.88 2.55
N HIS A 209 -3.67 -10.45 3.71
CA HIS A 209 -2.26 -10.59 4.06
C HIS A 209 -1.75 -12.04 3.91
N ALA A 210 -2.51 -13.03 4.38
CA ALA A 210 -2.15 -14.44 4.26
C ALA A 210 -1.92 -14.87 2.80
N ILE A 211 -2.78 -14.41 1.87
CA ILE A 211 -2.64 -14.72 0.44
C ILE A 211 -1.39 -14.06 -0.14
N ALA A 212 -1.13 -12.80 0.23
CA ALA A 212 0.06 -12.09 -0.20
C ALA A 212 1.34 -12.79 0.27
N THR A 213 1.36 -13.25 1.53
CA THR A 213 2.48 -14.01 2.11
C THR A 213 2.71 -15.34 1.39
N ILE A 214 1.65 -16.09 1.08
CA ILE A 214 1.75 -17.34 0.31
C ILE A 214 2.34 -17.06 -1.08
N MET A 215 1.80 -16.05 -1.78
CA MET A 215 2.30 -15.68 -3.11
C MET A 215 3.78 -15.30 -3.07
N ALA A 216 4.20 -14.47 -2.12
CA ALA A 216 5.60 -14.05 -1.97
C ALA A 216 6.52 -15.23 -1.64
N ARG A 217 6.15 -16.09 -0.69
CA ARG A 217 6.94 -17.26 -0.31
C ARG A 217 7.13 -18.24 -1.46
N LEU A 218 6.10 -18.48 -2.27
CA LEU A 218 6.18 -19.38 -3.41
C LEU A 218 6.96 -18.79 -4.58
N LEU A 219 6.84 -17.47 -4.84
CA LEU A 219 7.61 -16.81 -5.89
C LEU A 219 9.11 -16.76 -5.58
N VAL A 220 9.46 -16.29 -4.40
CA VAL A 220 10.86 -16.13 -3.97
C VAL A 220 11.47 -17.50 -3.63
N GLY A 221 10.67 -18.39 -3.02
CA GLY A 221 11.12 -19.71 -2.63
C GLY A 221 12.26 -19.65 -1.61
N ASN A 222 13.30 -20.48 -1.85
CA ASN A 222 14.52 -20.56 -1.04
C ASN A 222 15.69 -19.78 -1.67
N ALA A 223 15.41 -18.79 -2.53
CA ALA A 223 16.46 -17.98 -3.11
C ALA A 223 17.24 -17.25 -2.02
N THR A 224 18.56 -17.38 -2.04
CA THR A 224 19.53 -16.65 -1.21
C THR A 224 20.31 -15.70 -2.11
N ASP A 225 21.10 -14.81 -1.52
CA ASP A 225 21.95 -13.87 -2.26
C ASP A 225 21.18 -12.92 -3.21
N LEU A 226 19.98 -12.53 -2.79
CA LEU A 226 19.17 -11.55 -3.51
C LEU A 226 19.71 -10.14 -3.26
N HIS A 227 19.96 -9.39 -4.33
CA HIS A 227 20.44 -8.00 -4.29
C HIS A 227 19.84 -7.21 -5.45
N SER A 228 19.52 -5.95 -5.20
CA SER A 228 18.99 -5.03 -6.23
C SER A 228 17.79 -5.59 -6.99
N ILE A 229 16.90 -6.25 -6.28
CA ILE A 229 15.71 -6.90 -6.85
C ILE A 229 14.65 -5.84 -7.14
N GLU A 230 14.05 -5.88 -8.30
CA GLU A 230 12.97 -5.01 -8.71
C GLU A 230 11.63 -5.76 -8.70
N CYS A 231 10.70 -5.28 -7.87
CA CYS A 231 9.36 -5.84 -7.73
C CYS A 231 8.31 -4.89 -8.30
N TYR A 232 7.34 -5.40 -9.04
CA TYR A 232 6.31 -4.57 -9.68
C TYR A 232 4.90 -5.13 -9.49
N ASP A 233 3.94 -4.20 -9.29
CA ASP A 233 2.49 -4.48 -9.36
C ASP A 233 1.79 -3.42 -10.22
N PRO A 234 1.21 -3.81 -11.38
CA PRO A 234 0.49 -2.92 -12.29
C PRO A 234 -0.92 -2.52 -11.82
N SER A 235 -1.42 -3.10 -10.74
CA SER A 235 -2.72 -2.84 -10.11
C SER A 235 -2.57 -2.87 -8.58
N ALA A 236 -1.61 -2.08 -8.09
CA ALA A 236 -1.01 -2.25 -6.77
C ALA A 236 -1.98 -2.12 -5.59
N GLY A 237 -3.13 -1.44 -5.79
CA GLY A 237 -4.07 -1.20 -4.71
C GLY A 237 -3.37 -0.52 -3.53
N THR A 238 -3.47 -1.10 -2.36
CA THR A 238 -2.80 -0.63 -1.13
C THR A 238 -1.39 -1.18 -0.95
N GLY A 239 -0.87 -1.99 -1.90
CA GLY A 239 0.49 -2.50 -1.90
C GLY A 239 0.75 -3.77 -1.10
N THR A 240 -0.29 -4.45 -0.61
CA THR A 240 -0.13 -5.63 0.27
C THR A 240 0.73 -6.74 -0.37
N LEU A 241 0.57 -7.01 -1.68
CA LEU A 241 1.40 -8.00 -2.40
C LEU A 241 2.87 -7.58 -2.45
N LEU A 242 3.13 -6.30 -2.70
CA LEU A 242 4.49 -5.75 -2.79
C LEU A 242 5.19 -5.75 -1.43
N MET A 243 4.48 -5.44 -0.35
CA MET A 243 5.04 -5.50 1.01
C MET A 243 5.42 -6.93 1.39
N ALA A 244 4.56 -7.90 1.07
CA ALA A 244 4.86 -9.31 1.31
C ALA A 244 6.10 -9.80 0.53
N LEU A 245 6.28 -9.33 -0.72
CA LEU A 245 7.48 -9.59 -1.51
C LEU A 245 8.72 -8.96 -0.88
N ALA A 246 8.65 -7.66 -0.56
CA ALA A 246 9.76 -6.94 0.04
C ALA A 246 10.22 -7.59 1.35
N HIS A 247 9.28 -7.96 2.21
CA HIS A 247 9.58 -8.66 3.44
C HIS A 247 10.25 -10.03 3.20
N LYS A 248 9.78 -10.81 2.20
CA LYS A 248 10.36 -12.13 1.89
C LYS A 248 11.76 -12.02 1.28
N ILE A 249 12.04 -10.95 0.54
CA ILE A 249 13.33 -10.68 -0.12
C ILE A 249 14.31 -10.02 0.87
N GLY A 250 13.82 -9.09 1.69
CA GLY A 250 14.54 -8.12 2.51
C GLY A 250 14.31 -6.72 1.95
N GLU A 251 13.81 -5.81 2.79
CA GLU A 251 13.44 -4.45 2.42
C GLU A 251 14.62 -3.64 1.88
N ASP A 252 15.82 -3.91 2.37
CA ASP A 252 17.10 -3.31 1.95
C ASP A 252 17.65 -3.89 0.62
N LYS A 253 17.06 -4.97 0.12
CA LYS A 253 17.54 -5.71 -1.07
C LYS A 253 16.66 -5.51 -2.30
N CYS A 254 15.55 -4.79 -2.18
CA CYS A 254 14.62 -4.61 -3.27
C CYS A 254 14.14 -3.18 -3.43
N THR A 255 13.72 -2.85 -4.64
CA THR A 255 13.02 -1.62 -4.98
C THR A 255 11.62 -1.97 -5.46
N ILE A 256 10.63 -1.24 -4.97
CA ILE A 256 9.22 -1.43 -5.29
C ILE A 256 8.81 -0.45 -6.38
N PHE A 257 8.20 -0.99 -7.42
CA PHE A 257 7.54 -0.26 -8.49
C PHE A 257 6.05 -0.58 -8.46
N ALA A 258 5.22 0.43 -8.60
CA ALA A 258 3.79 0.26 -8.51
C ALA A 258 3.03 1.25 -9.39
N GLN A 259 1.89 0.84 -9.90
CA GLN A 259 0.97 1.75 -10.56
C GLN A 259 -0.46 1.35 -10.23
N ASP A 260 -1.31 2.34 -9.91
CA ASP A 260 -2.73 2.14 -9.67
C ASP A 260 -3.53 3.36 -10.14
N ILE A 261 -4.70 3.13 -10.70
CA ILE A 261 -5.59 4.19 -11.17
C ILE A 261 -6.23 4.97 -10.01
N SER A 262 -6.41 4.32 -8.87
CA SER A 262 -7.07 4.90 -7.70
C SER A 262 -6.14 5.82 -6.93
N GLN A 263 -6.49 7.10 -6.87
CA GLN A 263 -5.77 8.07 -6.04
C GLN A 263 -5.79 7.69 -4.55
N ARG A 264 -6.92 7.15 -4.08
CA ARG A 264 -7.06 6.70 -2.69
C ARG A 264 -6.13 5.53 -2.39
N SER A 265 -6.14 4.50 -3.23
CA SER A 265 -5.25 3.34 -3.08
C SER A 265 -3.78 3.74 -3.13
N ASN A 266 -3.41 4.67 -4.01
CA ASN A 266 -2.04 5.16 -4.11
C ASN A 266 -1.57 5.89 -2.84
N LYS A 267 -2.43 6.71 -2.21
CA LYS A 267 -2.11 7.33 -0.90
C LYS A 267 -1.89 6.27 0.19
N MET A 268 -2.72 5.22 0.21
CA MET A 268 -2.58 4.10 1.15
C MET A 268 -1.32 3.26 0.88
N LEU A 269 -1.00 3.01 -0.39
CA LEU A 269 0.24 2.36 -0.79
C LEU A 269 1.47 3.10 -0.25
N LYS A 270 1.49 4.44 -0.37
CA LYS A 270 2.61 5.23 0.13
C LYS A 270 2.73 5.20 1.64
N LEU A 271 1.61 5.26 2.36
CA LEU A 271 1.62 5.03 3.81
C LEU A 271 2.22 3.64 4.13
N ASN A 272 1.83 2.61 3.40
CA ASN A 272 2.31 1.25 3.60
C ASN A 272 3.83 1.14 3.33
N LEU A 273 4.32 1.78 2.26
CA LEU A 273 5.77 1.86 1.96
C LEU A 273 6.56 2.52 3.11
N ILE A 274 6.06 3.64 3.63
CA ILE A 274 6.71 4.37 4.73
C ILE A 274 6.76 3.50 6.00
N LEU A 275 5.65 2.88 6.37
CA LEU A 275 5.56 2.02 7.56
C LEU A 275 6.50 0.82 7.48
N ASN A 276 6.79 0.33 6.27
CA ASN A 276 7.66 -0.82 6.03
C ASN A 276 9.09 -0.43 5.61
N SER A 277 9.54 0.80 5.89
CA SER A 277 10.91 1.28 5.60
C SER A 277 11.32 1.19 4.12
N LEU A 278 10.36 1.34 3.21
CA LEU A 278 10.55 1.34 1.75
C LEU A 278 10.42 2.74 1.16
N VAL A 279 10.87 3.76 1.88
CA VAL A 279 10.76 5.19 1.51
C VAL A 279 11.43 5.46 0.17
N SER A 280 12.56 4.84 -0.12
CA SER A 280 13.27 4.95 -1.41
C SER A 280 12.42 4.52 -2.62
N SER A 281 11.33 3.80 -2.41
CA SER A 281 10.41 3.35 -3.46
C SER A 281 9.21 4.29 -3.68
N LEU A 282 9.07 5.37 -2.90
CA LEU A 282 7.92 6.28 -2.98
C LEU A 282 7.76 6.92 -4.36
N ASP A 283 8.87 7.29 -5.00
CA ASP A 283 8.88 7.89 -6.35
C ASP A 283 8.46 6.90 -7.45
N HIS A 284 8.47 5.62 -7.15
CA HIS A 284 8.07 4.56 -8.08
C HIS A 284 6.61 4.11 -7.87
N ALA A 285 5.90 4.68 -6.89
CA ALA A 285 4.49 4.43 -6.65
C ALA A 285 3.62 5.47 -7.37
N ILE A 286 3.15 5.13 -8.56
CA ILE A 286 2.55 6.05 -9.52
C ILE A 286 1.02 5.94 -9.51
N GLN A 287 0.34 7.10 -9.48
CA GLN A 287 -1.09 7.18 -9.70
C GLN A 287 -1.38 7.36 -11.20
N GLY A 288 -2.10 6.40 -11.80
CA GLY A 288 -2.46 6.46 -13.21
C GLY A 288 -2.96 5.14 -13.77
N ASP A 289 -3.62 5.19 -14.94
CA ASP A 289 -4.13 4.01 -15.63
C ASP A 289 -3.01 3.24 -16.34
N THR A 290 -2.63 2.12 -15.78
CA THR A 290 -1.58 1.23 -16.29
C THR A 290 -1.87 0.72 -17.70
N LEU A 291 -3.13 0.43 -18.02
CA LEU A 291 -3.48 -0.18 -19.32
C LEU A 291 -3.37 0.81 -20.47
N ILE A 292 -3.63 2.09 -20.22
CA ILE A 292 -3.58 3.15 -21.24
C ILE A 292 -2.22 3.82 -21.27
N ALA A 293 -1.66 4.12 -20.10
CA ALA A 293 -0.46 4.92 -19.90
C ALA A 293 0.46 4.27 -18.86
N PRO A 294 1.12 3.14 -19.19
CA PRO A 294 2.10 2.54 -18.31
C PRO A 294 3.25 3.53 -18.10
N TYR A 295 3.51 3.85 -16.84
CA TYR A 295 4.53 4.84 -16.47
C TYR A 295 5.95 4.24 -16.53
N HIS A 296 6.11 3.03 -15.99
CA HIS A 296 7.40 2.38 -15.91
C HIS A 296 7.84 1.88 -17.29
N LYS A 297 8.77 2.60 -17.86
CA LYS A 297 9.36 2.35 -19.18
C LYS A 297 10.81 1.91 -19.05
N SER A 298 11.32 1.26 -20.10
CA SER A 298 12.74 1.04 -20.31
C SER A 298 13.46 2.38 -20.51
N ASP A 299 14.78 2.36 -20.41
CA ASP A 299 15.61 3.57 -20.51
C ASP A 299 15.44 4.34 -21.83
N ASN A 300 15.05 3.63 -22.91
CA ASN A 300 14.73 4.25 -24.21
C ASN A 300 13.33 4.89 -24.26
N GLY A 301 12.52 4.73 -23.20
CA GLY A 301 11.18 5.29 -23.08
C GLY A 301 10.10 4.64 -23.98
N GLN A 302 10.46 3.69 -24.83
CA GLN A 302 9.55 3.09 -25.83
C GLN A 302 8.91 1.79 -25.35
N GLU A 303 9.68 0.94 -24.67
CA GLU A 303 9.23 -0.36 -24.21
C GLU A 303 8.83 -0.31 -22.73
N LEU A 304 8.15 -1.36 -22.26
CA LEU A 304 7.88 -1.53 -20.84
C LEU A 304 9.21 -1.86 -20.13
N ARG A 305 9.36 -1.34 -18.90
CA ARG A 305 10.39 -1.83 -17.99
C ARG A 305 10.06 -3.26 -17.60
N THR A 306 11.08 -4.10 -17.47
CA THR A 306 10.95 -5.48 -17.01
C THR A 306 11.52 -5.64 -15.62
N PHE A 307 10.95 -6.56 -14.84
CA PHE A 307 11.19 -6.70 -13.41
C PHE A 307 11.54 -8.16 -13.04
N ASP A 308 12.20 -8.32 -11.90
CA ASP A 308 12.55 -9.64 -11.36
C ASP A 308 11.32 -10.38 -10.84
N TYR A 309 10.43 -9.65 -10.14
CA TYR A 309 9.17 -10.18 -9.66
C TYR A 309 8.01 -9.25 -10.05
N VAL A 310 6.96 -9.83 -10.63
CA VAL A 310 5.72 -9.11 -10.94
C VAL A 310 4.56 -9.82 -10.27
N VAL A 311 3.81 -9.10 -9.46
CA VAL A 311 2.61 -9.60 -8.78
C VAL A 311 1.41 -8.74 -9.16
N SER A 312 0.21 -9.32 -9.12
CA SER A 312 -1.00 -8.54 -9.36
C SER A 312 -2.24 -9.25 -8.81
N ASN A 313 -3.12 -8.48 -8.18
CA ASN A 313 -4.50 -8.85 -7.93
C ASN A 313 -5.41 -7.85 -8.63
N PRO A 314 -5.60 -7.97 -9.96
CA PRO A 314 -6.32 -6.99 -10.76
C PRO A 314 -7.84 -7.13 -10.57
N PRO A 315 -8.61 -6.08 -10.90
CA PRO A 315 -10.05 -6.21 -11.02
C PRO A 315 -10.41 -7.26 -12.09
N PHE A 316 -11.38 -8.15 -11.77
CA PHE A 316 -11.75 -9.22 -12.69
C PHE A 316 -12.65 -8.72 -13.82
N LYS A 317 -13.54 -7.80 -13.48
CA LYS A 317 -14.54 -7.25 -14.40
C LYS A 317 -14.66 -5.75 -14.20
N MET A 318 -14.64 -5.01 -15.29
CA MET A 318 -14.77 -3.56 -15.27
C MET A 318 -15.25 -3.10 -16.66
N ASP A 319 -16.04 -2.03 -16.72
CA ASP A 319 -16.33 -1.35 -17.98
C ASP A 319 -15.12 -0.51 -18.40
N PHE A 320 -14.48 -0.90 -19.48
CA PHE A 320 -13.43 -0.14 -20.16
C PHE A 320 -13.78 0.13 -21.63
N SER A 321 -15.08 0.13 -21.96
CA SER A 321 -15.57 0.31 -23.34
C SER A 321 -15.06 1.61 -23.97
N ASP A 322 -14.96 2.68 -23.19
CA ASP A 322 -14.53 4.00 -23.68
C ASP A 322 -13.03 4.05 -24.03
N THR A 323 -12.22 3.21 -23.41
CA THR A 323 -10.77 3.16 -23.63
C THR A 323 -10.32 1.96 -24.44
N ARG A 324 -11.24 1.07 -24.76
CA ARG A 324 -10.96 -0.21 -25.44
C ARG A 324 -10.15 -0.05 -26.72
N GLU A 325 -10.50 0.90 -27.57
CA GLU A 325 -9.83 1.10 -28.86
C GLU A 325 -8.40 1.61 -28.69
N ARG A 326 -8.15 2.44 -27.67
CA ARG A 326 -6.79 2.88 -27.31
C ARG A 326 -5.93 1.70 -26.85
N ILE A 327 -6.51 0.78 -26.07
CA ILE A 327 -5.85 -0.46 -25.63
C ILE A 327 -5.58 -1.37 -26.83
N ALA A 328 -6.57 -1.54 -27.72
CA ALA A 328 -6.45 -2.38 -28.91
C ALA A 328 -5.41 -1.86 -29.92
N ALA A 329 -5.08 -0.56 -29.87
CA ALA A 329 -4.03 0.05 -30.69
C ALA A 329 -2.60 -0.36 -30.23
N MET A 330 -2.45 -1.13 -29.17
CA MET A 330 -1.17 -1.64 -28.64
C MET A 330 -1.06 -3.18 -28.82
N PRO A 331 -1.04 -3.71 -30.07
CA PRO A 331 -1.16 -5.15 -30.32
C PRO A 331 0.08 -5.94 -29.86
N VAL A 332 1.24 -5.33 -29.76
CA VAL A 332 2.46 -5.98 -29.21
C VAL A 332 2.27 -6.29 -27.73
N ARG A 333 1.70 -5.34 -27.01
CA ARG A 333 1.45 -5.49 -25.56
C ARG A 333 0.24 -6.41 -25.27
N PHE A 334 -0.81 -6.32 -26.11
CA PHE A 334 -2.04 -7.09 -25.96
C PHE A 334 -2.19 -8.11 -27.10
N TRP A 335 -1.18 -8.93 -27.24
CA TRP A 335 -1.00 -9.90 -28.34
C TRP A 335 -2.10 -10.96 -28.44
N ALA A 336 -2.73 -11.36 -27.32
CA ALA A 336 -3.88 -12.25 -27.34
C ALA A 336 -5.20 -11.54 -27.74
N GLY A 337 -5.14 -10.21 -27.82
CA GLY A 337 -6.27 -9.34 -28.16
C GLY A 337 -6.91 -8.70 -26.93
N VAL A 338 -7.95 -7.92 -27.19
CA VAL A 338 -8.71 -7.15 -26.21
C VAL A 338 -10.18 -7.64 -26.20
N PRO A 339 -10.78 -7.89 -25.03
CA PRO A 339 -12.17 -8.32 -24.95
C PRO A 339 -13.12 -7.41 -25.74
N LYS A 340 -14.12 -8.01 -26.37
CA LYS A 340 -15.15 -7.27 -27.12
C LYS A 340 -16.07 -6.55 -26.16
N VAL A 341 -16.57 -5.38 -26.58
CA VAL A 341 -17.61 -4.66 -25.83
C VAL A 341 -18.95 -5.42 -26.00
N PRO A 342 -19.55 -5.91 -24.91
CA PRO A 342 -20.85 -6.55 -25.00
C PRO A 342 -21.96 -5.50 -25.22
N ALA A 343 -23.03 -5.90 -25.91
CA ALA A 343 -24.19 -5.03 -26.13
C ALA A 343 -24.89 -4.59 -24.82
N LYS A 344 -24.82 -5.43 -23.80
CA LYS A 344 -25.35 -5.18 -22.45
C LYS A 344 -24.33 -5.64 -21.40
N LYS A 345 -24.38 -5.06 -20.20
CA LYS A 345 -23.53 -5.44 -19.07
C LYS A 345 -22.04 -5.21 -19.34
N LYS A 346 -21.69 -4.02 -19.81
CA LYS A 346 -20.30 -3.61 -20.06
C LYS A 346 -19.40 -3.73 -18.82
N GLU A 347 -19.97 -3.58 -17.63
CA GLU A 347 -19.29 -3.80 -16.34
C GLU A 347 -18.75 -5.23 -16.15
N ARG A 348 -19.12 -6.17 -17.03
CA ARG A 348 -18.64 -7.56 -17.01
C ARG A 348 -17.49 -7.85 -17.97
N MET A 349 -16.94 -6.84 -18.64
CA MET A 349 -15.78 -7.03 -19.50
C MET A 349 -14.59 -7.55 -18.69
N ALA A 350 -13.94 -8.61 -19.20
CA ALA A 350 -12.88 -9.34 -18.50
C ALA A 350 -11.54 -8.58 -18.54
N ILE A 351 -11.45 -7.49 -17.78
CA ILE A 351 -10.28 -6.61 -17.75
C ILE A 351 -9.01 -7.33 -17.25
N TYR A 352 -9.12 -8.31 -16.36
CA TYR A 352 -8.01 -9.09 -15.85
C TYR A 352 -7.16 -9.74 -16.95
N THR A 353 -7.76 -10.06 -18.11
CA THR A 353 -7.03 -10.62 -19.26
C THR A 353 -6.00 -9.65 -19.84
N LEU A 354 -6.23 -8.35 -19.70
CA LEU A 354 -5.28 -7.31 -20.08
C LEU A 354 -4.13 -7.23 -19.08
N PHE A 355 -4.44 -7.38 -17.78
CA PHE A 355 -3.42 -7.42 -16.74
C PHE A 355 -2.54 -8.66 -16.83
N ILE A 356 -3.08 -9.84 -17.18
CA ILE A 356 -2.23 -11.03 -17.43
C ILE A 356 -1.21 -10.73 -18.54
N GLN A 357 -1.67 -10.19 -19.67
CA GLN A 357 -0.79 -9.84 -20.79
C GLN A 357 0.26 -8.79 -20.39
N HIS A 358 -0.14 -7.79 -19.60
CA HIS A 358 0.79 -6.77 -19.11
C HIS A 358 1.83 -7.36 -18.13
N VAL A 359 1.42 -8.20 -17.19
CA VAL A 359 2.33 -8.91 -16.27
C VAL A 359 3.38 -9.71 -17.04
N LEU A 360 2.95 -10.50 -18.02
CA LEU A 360 3.87 -11.30 -18.84
C LEU A 360 4.87 -10.45 -19.62
N ASN A 361 4.44 -9.30 -20.17
CA ASN A 361 5.33 -8.37 -20.88
C ASN A 361 6.26 -7.57 -19.95
N SER A 362 5.99 -7.58 -18.65
CA SER A 362 6.78 -6.85 -17.64
C SER A 362 7.78 -7.77 -16.90
N LEU A 363 7.90 -9.03 -17.27
CA LEU A 363 8.86 -9.96 -16.68
C LEU A 363 10.20 -9.90 -17.41
N LYS A 364 11.30 -9.82 -16.66
CA LYS A 364 12.66 -10.11 -17.19
C LYS A 364 12.71 -11.52 -17.77
N SER A 365 13.71 -11.83 -18.59
CA SER A 365 13.93 -13.19 -19.11
C SER A 365 14.13 -14.25 -18.02
N THR A 366 14.56 -13.81 -16.83
CA THR A 366 14.71 -14.63 -15.62
C THR A 366 13.63 -14.32 -14.58
N GLY A 367 12.67 -13.43 -14.92
CA GLY A 367 11.68 -12.93 -14.01
C GLY A 367 10.58 -13.94 -13.69
N LYS A 368 10.01 -13.80 -12.51
CA LYS A 368 8.89 -14.60 -12.02
C LYS A 368 7.69 -13.73 -11.70
N GLY A 369 6.49 -14.28 -11.91
CA GLY A 369 5.26 -13.55 -11.65
C GLY A 369 4.20 -14.39 -10.96
N ALA A 370 3.26 -13.71 -10.30
CA ALA A 370 2.04 -14.32 -9.80
C ALA A 370 0.85 -13.38 -9.98
N ILE A 371 -0.27 -13.95 -10.41
CA ILE A 371 -1.49 -13.18 -10.63
C ILE A 371 -2.71 -13.91 -10.12
N VAL A 372 -3.60 -13.17 -9.47
CA VAL A 372 -4.90 -13.65 -9.03
C VAL A 372 -5.88 -13.56 -10.19
N VAL A 373 -6.58 -14.66 -10.48
CA VAL A 373 -7.53 -14.76 -11.60
C VAL A 373 -8.82 -15.48 -11.16
N PRO A 374 -9.95 -15.24 -11.83
CA PRO A 374 -11.13 -16.09 -11.66
C PRO A 374 -10.78 -17.53 -12.04
N THR A 375 -11.20 -18.51 -11.23
CA THR A 375 -10.92 -19.94 -11.50
C THR A 375 -11.42 -20.38 -12.89
N GLY A 376 -12.47 -19.75 -13.41
CA GLY A 376 -12.97 -20.00 -14.78
C GLY A 376 -11.95 -19.75 -15.89
N PHE A 377 -10.90 -18.96 -15.64
CA PHE A 377 -9.81 -18.73 -16.60
C PHE A 377 -9.07 -20.02 -16.96
N ILE A 378 -8.76 -20.88 -15.98
CA ILE A 378 -7.99 -22.11 -16.20
C ILE A 378 -8.75 -23.18 -17.02
N THR A 379 -10.05 -22.97 -17.21
CA THR A 379 -10.91 -23.84 -18.02
C THR A 379 -11.44 -23.18 -19.28
N ALA A 380 -10.85 -22.05 -19.67
CA ALA A 380 -11.30 -21.24 -20.81
C ALA A 380 -11.22 -22.01 -22.13
N LYS A 381 -12.33 -22.04 -22.88
CA LYS A 381 -12.45 -22.79 -24.14
C LYS A 381 -12.45 -21.91 -25.38
N SER A 382 -12.51 -20.60 -25.23
CA SER A 382 -12.60 -19.65 -26.34
C SER A 382 -12.14 -18.25 -25.94
N GLY A 383 -12.03 -17.33 -26.90
CA GLY A 383 -11.78 -15.91 -26.66
C GLY A 383 -10.32 -15.59 -26.32
N VAL A 384 -10.14 -14.43 -25.67
CA VAL A 384 -8.83 -13.92 -25.25
C VAL A 384 -8.24 -14.83 -24.17
N GLU A 385 -9.07 -15.29 -23.25
CA GLU A 385 -8.67 -16.20 -22.16
C GLU A 385 -8.01 -17.46 -22.69
N LYS A 386 -8.61 -18.13 -23.70
CA LYS A 386 -8.04 -19.34 -24.28
C LYS A 386 -6.69 -19.07 -24.93
N LYS A 387 -6.57 -17.95 -25.66
CA LYS A 387 -5.29 -17.59 -26.32
C LYS A 387 -4.18 -17.35 -25.31
N ILE A 388 -4.47 -16.67 -24.20
CA ILE A 388 -3.49 -16.45 -23.13
C ILE A 388 -3.12 -17.78 -22.50
N LEU A 389 -4.11 -18.59 -22.11
CA LEU A 389 -3.90 -19.88 -21.47
C LEU A 389 -3.03 -20.81 -22.35
N GLN A 390 -3.35 -20.87 -23.64
CA GLN A 390 -2.58 -21.67 -24.61
C GLN A 390 -1.13 -21.18 -24.68
N HIS A 391 -0.89 -19.88 -24.81
CA HIS A 391 0.45 -19.31 -24.90
C HIS A 391 1.30 -19.62 -23.64
N ILE A 392 0.77 -19.38 -22.44
CA ILE A 392 1.56 -19.62 -21.20
C ILE A 392 1.87 -21.10 -20.96
N VAL A 393 1.08 -22.02 -21.55
CA VAL A 393 1.33 -23.46 -21.51
C VAL A 393 2.33 -23.87 -22.60
N ASP A 394 2.12 -23.43 -23.84
CA ASP A 394 2.97 -23.79 -24.99
C ASP A 394 4.40 -23.26 -24.84
N GLU A 395 4.56 -22.06 -24.27
CA GLU A 395 5.86 -21.43 -23.96
C GLU A 395 6.47 -21.89 -22.62
N HIS A 396 5.82 -22.81 -21.92
CA HIS A 396 6.26 -23.34 -20.62
C HIS A 396 6.43 -22.28 -19.52
N ILE A 397 5.76 -21.13 -19.62
CA ILE A 397 5.88 -20.00 -18.68
C ILE A 397 5.16 -20.31 -17.37
N VAL A 398 3.96 -20.91 -17.41
CA VAL A 398 3.20 -21.24 -16.21
C VAL A 398 3.79 -22.46 -15.51
N TYR A 399 4.13 -22.34 -14.23
CA TYR A 399 4.67 -23.47 -13.46
C TYR A 399 3.80 -23.88 -12.27
N GLY A 400 2.83 -23.08 -11.88
CA GLY A 400 1.96 -23.37 -10.76
C GLY A 400 0.60 -22.73 -10.88
N CYS A 401 -0.39 -23.40 -10.31
CA CYS A 401 -1.74 -22.89 -10.13
C CYS A 401 -2.29 -23.37 -8.79
N ILE A 402 -2.80 -22.46 -7.97
CA ILE A 402 -3.43 -22.76 -6.69
C ILE A 402 -4.89 -22.33 -6.76
N SER A 403 -5.82 -23.26 -6.56
CA SER A 403 -7.23 -22.96 -6.36
C SER A 403 -7.46 -22.55 -4.91
N MET A 404 -7.85 -21.29 -4.70
CA MET A 404 -8.03 -20.71 -3.36
C MET A 404 -9.40 -21.09 -2.76
N PRO A 405 -9.55 -21.05 -1.43
CA PRO A 405 -10.84 -21.24 -0.78
C PRO A 405 -11.84 -20.15 -1.20
N SER A 406 -13.12 -20.50 -1.26
CA SER A 406 -14.19 -19.52 -1.46
C SER A 406 -14.25 -18.51 -0.30
N ASN A 407 -14.66 -17.28 -0.57
CA ASN A 407 -14.84 -16.21 0.42
C ASN A 407 -13.56 -15.76 1.17
N VAL A 408 -12.37 -16.13 0.67
CA VAL A 408 -11.08 -15.63 1.21
C VAL A 408 -10.85 -14.19 0.77
N PHE A 409 -11.21 -13.85 -0.46
CA PHE A 409 -11.16 -12.46 -0.94
C PHE A 409 -12.45 -11.74 -0.57
N ALA A 410 -12.35 -10.56 0.01
CA ALA A 410 -13.51 -9.75 0.35
C ALA A 410 -14.36 -9.45 -0.91
N ASN A 411 -15.68 -9.60 -0.79
CA ASN A 411 -16.68 -9.21 -1.79
C ASN A 411 -16.67 -9.94 -3.13
N THR A 412 -15.98 -11.07 -3.29
CA THR A 412 -16.10 -11.87 -4.50
C THR A 412 -16.81 -13.19 -4.20
N GLY A 413 -18.03 -13.38 -4.70
CA GLY A 413 -18.67 -14.71 -4.80
C GLY A 413 -18.05 -15.58 -5.91
N THR A 414 -16.93 -15.14 -6.49
CA THR A 414 -16.22 -15.84 -7.57
C THR A 414 -15.08 -16.66 -6.97
N ASN A 415 -15.00 -17.93 -7.32
CA ASN A 415 -13.84 -18.75 -6.97
C ASN A 415 -12.61 -18.22 -7.67
N VAL A 416 -11.51 -18.12 -6.94
CA VAL A 416 -10.25 -17.54 -7.40
C VAL A 416 -9.15 -18.56 -7.43
N SER A 417 -8.22 -18.38 -8.36
CA SER A 417 -6.97 -19.12 -8.46
C SER A 417 -5.80 -18.17 -8.58
N VAL A 418 -4.63 -18.59 -8.11
CA VAL A 418 -3.37 -17.87 -8.30
C VAL A 418 -2.54 -18.62 -9.32
N LEU A 419 -2.14 -17.94 -10.38
CA LEU A 419 -1.22 -18.47 -11.39
C LEU A 419 0.20 -17.97 -11.09
N PHE A 420 1.17 -18.86 -11.28
CA PHE A 420 2.60 -18.59 -11.10
C PHE A 420 3.35 -18.76 -12.42
N PHE A 421 4.16 -17.77 -12.76
CA PHE A 421 4.95 -17.67 -13.98
C PHE A 421 6.44 -17.64 -13.70
N ASP A 422 7.24 -18.27 -14.59
CA ASP A 422 8.71 -18.23 -14.58
C ASP A 422 9.22 -18.22 -16.01
N ASN A 423 9.76 -17.09 -16.46
CA ASN A 423 10.27 -16.92 -17.83
C ASN A 423 11.57 -17.71 -18.10
N SER A 424 12.31 -18.07 -17.04
CA SER A 424 13.56 -18.84 -17.18
C SER A 424 13.32 -20.35 -17.38
N ARG A 425 12.09 -20.79 -17.21
CA ARG A 425 11.75 -22.20 -17.09
C ARG A 425 11.79 -22.94 -18.42
N LYS A 426 12.24 -24.19 -18.37
CA LYS A 426 12.40 -25.10 -19.52
C LYS A 426 11.64 -26.43 -19.37
N THR A 427 10.71 -26.54 -18.41
CA THR A 427 10.00 -27.78 -18.11
C THR A 427 8.51 -27.65 -18.41
N ASP A 428 7.90 -28.70 -18.94
CA ASP A 428 6.46 -28.82 -19.24
C ASP A 428 5.58 -29.20 -18.04
N LYS A 429 6.19 -29.43 -16.86
CA LYS A 429 5.44 -29.80 -15.65
C LYS A 429 4.85 -28.58 -14.99
N VAL A 430 3.58 -28.61 -14.68
CA VAL A 430 2.84 -27.61 -13.92
C VAL A 430 2.37 -28.20 -12.60
N VAL A 431 2.59 -27.49 -11.49
CA VAL A 431 2.10 -27.90 -10.17
C VAL A 431 0.69 -27.36 -9.97
N LEU A 432 -0.25 -28.23 -9.72
CA LEU A 432 -1.64 -27.87 -9.40
C LEU A 432 -1.92 -28.15 -7.93
N ILE A 433 -2.35 -27.15 -7.20
CA ILE A 433 -2.68 -27.24 -5.77
C ILE A 433 -4.13 -26.90 -5.58
N ASP A 434 -4.88 -27.81 -4.96
CA ASP A 434 -6.25 -27.54 -4.51
C ASP A 434 -6.25 -27.15 -3.04
N ALA A 435 -6.31 -25.85 -2.78
CA ALA A 435 -6.44 -25.27 -1.45
C ALA A 435 -7.91 -24.90 -1.11
N SER A 436 -8.87 -25.28 -1.95
CA SER A 436 -10.27 -24.85 -1.84
C SER A 436 -10.96 -25.22 -0.49
N LYS A 437 -10.41 -26.19 0.23
CA LYS A 437 -10.93 -26.64 1.53
C LYS A 437 -10.18 -26.08 2.74
N LEU A 438 -9.12 -25.30 2.54
CA LEU A 438 -8.36 -24.71 3.63
C LEU A 438 -9.12 -23.55 4.29
N GLY A 439 -8.71 -23.20 5.49
CA GLY A 439 -9.25 -22.09 6.27
C GLY A 439 -10.53 -22.42 7.02
N GLU A 440 -10.89 -21.52 7.91
CA GLU A 440 -12.12 -21.57 8.71
C GLU A 440 -13.08 -20.46 8.28
N GLU A 441 -14.36 -20.79 8.29
CA GLU A 441 -15.43 -19.85 7.97
C GLU A 441 -15.79 -19.01 9.19
N TYR A 442 -16.00 -17.72 8.98
CA TYR A 442 -16.51 -16.80 10.00
C TYR A 442 -17.51 -15.82 9.40
N LYS A 443 -18.31 -15.20 10.26
CA LYS A 443 -19.25 -14.15 9.84
C LYS A 443 -18.66 -12.78 10.13
N ASP A 444 -18.72 -11.89 9.15
CA ASP A 444 -18.43 -10.48 9.28
C ASP A 444 -19.70 -9.70 8.90
N GLY A 445 -20.48 -9.31 9.90
CA GLY A 445 -21.85 -8.84 9.72
C GLY A 445 -22.74 -9.90 9.07
N ASN A 446 -23.34 -9.57 7.92
CA ASN A 446 -24.17 -10.49 7.14
C ASN A 446 -23.39 -11.32 6.10
N ASN A 447 -22.09 -11.07 5.96
CA ASN A 447 -21.25 -11.71 4.96
C ASN A 447 -20.53 -12.92 5.55
N GLN A 448 -20.55 -14.04 4.84
CA GLN A 448 -19.75 -15.20 5.16
C GLN A 448 -18.35 -15.01 4.55
N LYS A 449 -17.33 -15.04 5.40
CA LYS A 449 -15.93 -14.91 5.02
C LYS A 449 -15.15 -16.16 5.44
N ARG A 450 -13.93 -16.31 4.91
CA ARG A 450 -13.02 -17.39 5.27
C ARG A 450 -11.64 -16.83 5.54
N ARG A 451 -10.99 -17.32 6.56
CA ARG A 451 -9.64 -16.96 6.98
C ARG A 451 -8.78 -18.22 6.97
N LEU A 452 -7.61 -18.13 6.33
CA LEU A 452 -6.58 -19.16 6.44
C LEU A 452 -6.01 -19.18 7.88
N ARG A 453 -5.69 -20.35 8.38
CA ARG A 453 -5.05 -20.54 9.69
C ARG A 453 -3.54 -20.39 9.53
N ASP A 454 -2.83 -20.00 10.60
CA ASP A 454 -1.40 -19.68 10.57
C ASP A 454 -0.52 -20.84 10.07
N PHE A 455 -0.98 -22.07 10.21
CA PHE A 455 -0.25 -23.26 9.77
C PHE A 455 -0.62 -23.74 8.34
N GLU A 456 -1.59 -23.12 7.70
CA GLU A 456 -2.03 -23.42 6.32
C GLU A 456 -1.28 -22.55 5.31
#